data_7b3ec5551f6c62ccbf788ef7b457da1f
#
_entry.id   7b3ec5551f6c62ccbf788ef7b457da1f
#
_cell.length_a   1.000
_cell.length_b   1.000
_cell.length_c   1.000
_cell.angle_alpha   90.00
_cell.angle_beta   90.00
_cell.angle_gamma   90.00
#
_symmetry.space_group_name_H-M   'P 1'
#
loop_
_entity.id
_entity.type
_entity.pdbx_description
1 polymer ?
#
loop_
_entity_poly.entity_id
_entity_poly.type
_entity_poly.pdbx_seq_one_letter_code
_entity_poly.pdbx_strand_id
1 'polypeptide(L)'
;QTCALPIWYWTRATLNRGLFPTDGTLHQVQLQTTLPGSTLNYFRIDYKNEYYQSLPIGDDLIFKASSRIGYTGAFGDSEIPPYYENFYAGGPYSVKGYEANSLGPRITPVPCYGYISAEDYCPPLIDNNYDGEPDTPYYNQYASYRINRPIGGNVLLETSLNLIFKIPFVEDQSQFRTAFFVDLGNVFSTNCYAYQTECFAPDYKELRGAYGIGGSAITPFGPISVYVAIPFNNGPFDRTKRFEFTVGNKF
;
A
#
# COMPACT_ATOMS: atom_id res chain seq x y z
N GLN A 1 -24.32 1.79 -19.53
CA GLN A 1 -23.88 3.18 -19.44
C GLN A 1 -22.34 3.17 -19.34
N THR A 2 -21.69 3.70 -20.38
CA THR A 2 -20.23 3.87 -20.40
C THR A 2 -19.88 5.06 -19.52
N CYS A 3 -19.37 4.82 -18.32
CA CYS A 3 -18.75 5.87 -17.53
C CYS A 3 -17.45 6.29 -18.23
N ALA A 4 -17.43 7.47 -18.83
CA ALA A 4 -16.21 8.08 -19.29
C ALA A 4 -15.43 8.59 -18.06
N LEU A 5 -14.21 8.11 -17.88
CA LEU A 5 -13.32 8.50 -16.80
C LEU A 5 -12.17 9.30 -17.41
N PRO A 6 -12.24 10.63 -17.45
CA PRO A 6 -11.10 11.44 -17.83
C PRO A 6 -9.97 11.27 -16.84
N ILE A 7 -8.77 10.99 -17.38
CA ILE A 7 -7.55 10.83 -16.62
C ILE A 7 -6.54 11.85 -17.15
N TRP A 8 -5.99 12.67 -16.26
CA TRP A 8 -4.93 13.63 -16.57
C TRP A 8 -3.62 13.14 -15.96
N TYR A 9 -2.59 13.17 -16.77
CA TYR A 9 -1.23 12.90 -16.34
C TYR A 9 -0.38 14.15 -16.51
N TRP A 10 0.34 14.48 -15.45
CA TRP A 10 1.41 15.45 -15.50
C TRP A 10 2.70 14.82 -15.00
N THR A 11 3.77 14.96 -15.78
CA THR A 11 5.08 14.43 -15.41
C THR A 11 6.14 15.50 -15.66
N ARG A 12 7.00 15.69 -14.66
CA ARG A 12 8.23 16.49 -14.77
C ARG A 12 9.40 15.62 -14.35
N ALA A 13 10.34 15.40 -15.25
CA ALA A 13 11.55 14.63 -15.03
C ALA A 13 12.78 15.47 -15.33
N THR A 14 13.72 15.50 -14.41
CA THR A 14 15.06 16.10 -14.59
C THR A 14 16.14 15.06 -14.34
N LEU A 15 15.79 13.76 -14.42
CA LEU A 15 16.71 12.66 -14.20
C LEU A 15 17.82 12.66 -15.24
N ASN A 16 19.06 12.45 -14.80
CA ASN A 16 20.24 12.44 -15.68
C ASN A 16 20.32 11.17 -16.55
N ARG A 17 19.61 10.10 -16.20
CA ARG A 17 19.57 8.82 -16.95
C ARG A 17 18.18 8.21 -16.86
N GLY A 18 17.75 7.50 -17.92
CA GLY A 18 16.48 6.76 -17.91
C GLY A 18 16.54 5.48 -17.09
N LEU A 19 17.68 4.78 -17.14
CA LEU A 19 17.93 3.60 -16.30
C LEU A 19 18.96 3.96 -15.23
N PHE A 20 18.68 3.54 -13.99
CA PHE A 20 19.56 3.78 -12.84
C PHE A 20 20.01 5.24 -12.70
N PRO A 21 19.09 6.20 -12.57
CA PRO A 21 19.44 7.59 -12.34
C PRO A 21 20.30 7.76 -11.09
N THR A 22 21.20 8.72 -11.14
CA THR A 22 22.11 9.08 -10.03
C THR A 22 21.81 10.47 -9.50
N ASP A 23 21.21 11.34 -10.31
CA ASP A 23 20.85 12.71 -9.97
C ASP A 23 19.55 13.13 -10.62
N GLY A 24 18.86 14.07 -9.99
CA GLY A 24 17.66 14.69 -10.51
C GLY A 24 16.39 14.31 -9.79
N THR A 25 15.27 14.75 -10.34
CA THR A 25 13.95 14.54 -9.74
C THR A 25 12.96 14.03 -10.77
N LEU A 26 11.99 13.24 -10.29
CA LEU A 26 10.81 12.85 -11.03
C LEU A 26 9.57 13.21 -10.20
N HIS A 27 8.65 13.93 -10.81
CA HIS A 27 7.34 14.23 -10.24
C HIS A 27 6.28 13.75 -11.19
N GLN A 28 5.32 12.99 -10.70
CA GLN A 28 4.18 12.52 -11.47
C GLN A 28 2.90 12.77 -10.68
N VAL A 29 1.91 13.35 -11.33
CA VAL A 29 0.56 13.55 -10.81
C VAL A 29 -0.39 12.88 -11.76
N GLN A 30 -1.24 12.04 -11.23
CA GLN A 30 -2.39 11.48 -11.94
C GLN A 30 -3.65 11.97 -11.26
N LEU A 31 -4.54 12.55 -12.02
CA LEU A 31 -5.88 12.94 -11.60
C LEU A 31 -6.89 12.18 -12.44
N GLN A 32 -7.78 11.51 -11.78
CA GLN A 32 -8.92 10.79 -12.37
C GLN A 32 -10.20 11.32 -11.74
N THR A 33 -11.24 11.55 -12.52
CA THR A 33 -12.54 11.95 -11.98
C THR A 33 -13.66 11.43 -12.85
N THR A 34 -14.82 11.24 -12.28
CA THR A 34 -16.06 10.98 -13.03
C THR A 34 -16.65 12.27 -13.58
N LEU A 35 -17.40 12.16 -14.67
CA LEU A 35 -18.13 13.30 -15.23
C LEU A 35 -19.46 13.53 -14.51
N PRO A 36 -19.94 14.77 -14.45
CA PRO A 36 -21.28 15.07 -13.94
C PRO A 36 -22.37 14.26 -14.66
N GLY A 37 -23.30 13.69 -13.90
CA GLY A 37 -24.34 12.80 -14.43
C GLY A 37 -23.97 11.31 -14.43
N SER A 38 -22.79 10.96 -13.94
CA SER A 38 -22.42 9.57 -13.65
C SER A 38 -23.20 9.04 -12.45
N THR A 39 -23.44 7.74 -12.41
CA THR A 39 -24.12 7.06 -11.28
C THR A 39 -23.26 7.11 -10.00
N LEU A 40 -21.93 7.11 -10.16
CA LEU A 40 -20.96 7.25 -9.08
C LEU A 40 -20.12 8.48 -9.35
N ASN A 41 -20.00 9.35 -8.36
CA ASN A 41 -19.22 10.58 -8.45
C ASN A 41 -18.03 10.51 -7.51
N TYR A 42 -16.84 10.39 -8.07
CA TYR A 42 -15.59 10.34 -7.32
C TYR A 42 -14.42 10.95 -8.09
N PHE A 43 -13.38 11.28 -7.37
CA PHE A 43 -12.08 11.67 -7.93
C PHE A 43 -10.97 10.91 -7.22
N ARG A 44 -9.86 10.73 -7.92
CA ARG A 44 -8.66 10.09 -7.41
C ARG A 44 -7.44 10.90 -7.82
N ILE A 45 -6.61 11.21 -6.85
CA ILE A 45 -5.33 11.89 -7.05
C ILE A 45 -4.24 10.93 -6.58
N ASP A 46 -3.22 10.73 -7.40
CA ASP A 46 -2.03 9.94 -7.09
C ASP A 46 -0.80 10.78 -7.45
N TYR A 47 -0.03 11.13 -6.45
CA TYR A 47 1.21 11.88 -6.59
C TYR A 47 2.38 11.00 -6.25
N LYS A 48 3.34 10.88 -7.17
CA LYS A 48 4.60 10.17 -7.01
C LYS A 48 5.76 11.13 -7.19
N ASN A 49 6.71 11.06 -6.27
CA ASN A 49 7.95 11.81 -6.31
C ASN A 49 9.14 10.86 -6.17
N GLU A 50 10.19 11.13 -6.92
CA GLU A 50 11.51 10.51 -6.74
C GLU A 50 12.58 11.60 -6.80
N TYR A 51 13.53 11.53 -5.89
CA TYR A 51 14.68 12.42 -5.80
C TYR A 51 15.94 11.57 -5.73
N TYR A 52 16.92 11.92 -6.53
CA TYR A 52 18.23 11.28 -6.57
C TYR A 52 19.32 12.32 -6.38
N GLN A 53 20.33 11.99 -5.60
CA GLN A 53 21.50 12.83 -5.38
C GLN A 53 22.74 11.97 -5.18
N SER A 54 23.77 12.20 -5.98
CA SER A 54 25.10 11.65 -5.74
C SER A 54 25.74 12.34 -4.54
N LEU A 55 26.22 11.54 -3.58
CA LEU A 55 26.85 12.06 -2.38
C LEU A 55 28.36 12.21 -2.58
N PRO A 56 28.97 13.31 -2.10
CA PRO A 56 30.41 13.54 -2.24
C PRO A 56 31.27 12.68 -1.28
N ILE A 57 30.69 11.66 -0.69
CA ILE A 57 31.31 10.77 0.31
C ILE A 57 31.55 9.42 -0.34
N GLY A 58 32.79 9.19 -0.83
CA GLY A 58 33.16 7.94 -1.51
C GLY A 58 32.74 7.89 -2.97
N ASP A 59 33.30 6.92 -3.69
CA ASP A 59 33.00 6.71 -5.09
C ASP A 59 31.62 6.06 -5.24
N ASP A 60 30.67 6.79 -5.85
CA ASP A 60 29.38 6.28 -6.31
C ASP A 60 28.30 5.95 -5.25
N LEU A 61 28.30 6.65 -4.13
CA LEU A 61 27.20 6.60 -3.18
C LEU A 61 26.07 7.54 -3.63
N ILE A 62 24.84 6.99 -3.78
CA ILE A 62 23.68 7.74 -4.25
C ILE A 62 22.58 7.67 -3.20
N PHE A 63 22.08 8.82 -2.79
CA PHE A 63 20.89 8.92 -1.98
C PHE A 63 19.66 8.99 -2.89
N LYS A 64 18.67 8.14 -2.64
CA LYS A 64 17.36 8.19 -3.27
C LYS A 64 16.29 8.35 -2.21
N ALA A 65 15.45 9.36 -2.36
CA ALA A 65 14.19 9.48 -1.63
C ALA A 65 13.03 9.36 -2.60
N SER A 66 12.04 8.59 -2.24
CA SER A 66 10.80 8.49 -3.02
C SER A 66 9.59 8.53 -2.11
N SER A 67 8.52 9.16 -2.58
CA SER A 67 7.25 9.17 -1.87
C SER A 67 6.09 9.01 -2.85
N ARG A 68 5.01 8.42 -2.36
CA ARG A 68 3.75 8.31 -3.07
C ARG A 68 2.62 8.66 -2.11
N ILE A 69 1.79 9.59 -2.53
CA ILE A 69 0.63 10.07 -1.76
C ILE A 69 -0.59 9.94 -2.67
N GLY A 70 -1.61 9.26 -2.17
CA GLY A 70 -2.84 9.06 -2.90
C GLY A 70 -4.07 9.45 -2.08
N TYR A 71 -5.07 9.98 -2.75
CA TYR A 71 -6.36 10.25 -2.14
C TYR A 71 -7.49 9.98 -3.13
N THR A 72 -8.51 9.25 -2.67
CA THR A 72 -9.76 9.05 -3.41
C THR A 72 -10.90 9.61 -2.58
N GLY A 73 -11.68 10.50 -3.15
CA GLY A 73 -12.84 11.12 -2.51
C GLY A 73 -14.10 11.01 -3.36
N ALA A 74 -15.25 11.02 -2.71
CA ALA A 74 -16.53 11.13 -3.37
C ALA A 74 -17.02 12.58 -3.42
N PHE A 75 -17.92 12.91 -4.34
CA PHE A 75 -18.54 14.21 -4.44
C PHE A 75 -19.99 14.11 -4.94
N GLY A 76 -20.73 15.22 -4.87
CA GLY A 76 -22.15 15.24 -5.29
C GLY A 76 -23.01 14.31 -4.43
N ASP A 77 -23.80 13.46 -5.08
CA ASP A 77 -24.73 12.54 -4.41
C ASP A 77 -24.06 11.24 -3.92
N SER A 78 -22.76 11.08 -4.15
CA SER A 78 -21.99 9.92 -3.68
C SER A 78 -21.33 10.23 -2.35
N GLU A 79 -21.62 9.45 -1.31
CA GLU A 79 -21.05 9.63 0.04
C GLU A 79 -19.69 8.99 0.20
N ILE A 80 -19.44 7.87 -0.49
CA ILE A 80 -18.26 7.03 -0.36
C ILE A 80 -17.70 6.73 -1.74
N PRO A 81 -16.37 6.82 -1.94
CA PRO A 81 -15.75 6.40 -3.19
C PRO A 81 -15.89 4.89 -3.38
N PRO A 82 -15.94 4.40 -4.63
CA PRO A 82 -16.07 2.98 -4.88
C PRO A 82 -14.83 2.21 -4.39
N TYR A 83 -15.06 1.08 -3.73
CA TYR A 83 -14.01 0.27 -3.11
C TYR A 83 -12.94 -0.25 -4.09
N TYR A 84 -13.28 -0.40 -5.37
CA TYR A 84 -12.34 -0.84 -6.40
C TYR A 84 -11.33 0.26 -6.79
N GLU A 85 -11.53 1.49 -6.36
CA GLU A 85 -10.61 2.61 -6.50
C GLU A 85 -9.74 2.82 -5.25
N ASN A 86 -9.86 1.94 -4.26
CA ASN A 86 -9.03 2.00 -3.07
C ASN A 86 -7.55 1.79 -3.41
N PHE A 87 -6.70 2.42 -2.63
CA PHE A 87 -5.28 2.17 -2.64
C PHE A 87 -4.95 0.92 -1.80
N TYR A 88 -3.84 0.31 -2.13
CA TYR A 88 -3.26 -0.81 -1.39
C TYR A 88 -1.79 -0.55 -1.16
N ALA A 89 -1.25 -1.03 -0.04
CA ALA A 89 0.16 -0.93 0.31
C ALA A 89 0.72 -2.27 0.80
N GLY A 90 2.06 -2.34 0.84
CA GLY A 90 2.83 -3.55 1.14
C GLY A 90 3.37 -4.24 -0.10
N GLY A 91 4.50 -4.91 0.07
CA GLY A 91 5.18 -5.66 -0.98
C GLY A 91 6.36 -4.94 -1.64
N PRO A 92 6.95 -5.56 -2.67
CA PRO A 92 8.24 -5.17 -3.24
C PRO A 92 8.29 -3.76 -3.82
N TYR A 93 7.16 -3.25 -4.28
CA TYR A 93 7.03 -1.93 -4.92
C TYR A 93 6.37 -0.87 -4.04
N SER A 94 6.20 -1.17 -2.77
CA SER A 94 5.56 -0.36 -1.76
C SER A 94 6.40 -0.41 -0.47
N VAL A 95 5.84 -0.82 0.65
CA VAL A 95 6.56 -1.05 1.90
C VAL A 95 7.09 -2.49 1.90
N LYS A 96 8.40 -2.66 1.69
CA LYS A 96 9.05 -3.97 1.71
C LYS A 96 8.94 -4.60 3.10
N GLY A 97 9.11 -5.92 3.18
CA GLY A 97 8.98 -6.63 4.46
C GLY A 97 7.56 -7.05 4.82
N TYR A 98 6.58 -6.69 3.98
CA TYR A 98 5.18 -7.10 4.09
C TYR A 98 4.73 -7.81 2.81
N GLU A 99 3.72 -8.68 2.91
CA GLU A 99 3.10 -9.27 1.73
C GLU A 99 2.46 -8.19 0.85
N ALA A 100 2.40 -8.45 -0.45
CA ALA A 100 1.83 -7.51 -1.40
C ALA A 100 0.36 -7.21 -1.07
N ASN A 101 0.00 -5.92 -1.06
CA ASN A 101 -1.35 -5.44 -0.80
C ASN A 101 -1.93 -5.91 0.55
N SER A 102 -1.10 -6.10 1.56
CA SER A 102 -1.52 -6.64 2.85
C SER A 102 -1.69 -5.61 3.95
N LEU A 103 -1.31 -4.36 3.71
CA LEU A 103 -1.44 -3.27 4.66
C LEU A 103 -2.76 -2.50 4.49
N GLY A 104 -3.20 -1.86 5.56
CA GLY A 104 -4.35 -0.98 5.56
C GLY A 104 -5.62 -1.59 6.15
N PRO A 105 -6.76 -0.91 5.99
CA PRO A 105 -8.05 -1.32 6.52
C PRO A 105 -8.47 -2.71 6.05
N ARG A 106 -9.15 -3.42 6.95
CA ARG A 106 -9.58 -4.81 6.74
C ARG A 106 -11.09 -4.93 6.83
N ILE A 107 -11.61 -6.00 6.23
CA ILE A 107 -13.03 -6.35 6.38
C ILE A 107 -13.29 -6.62 7.85
N THR A 108 -14.22 -5.88 8.43
CA THR A 108 -14.70 -6.15 9.77
C THR A 108 -15.65 -7.35 9.74
N PRO A 109 -15.56 -8.26 10.71
CA PRO A 109 -16.57 -9.30 10.86
C PRO A 109 -17.94 -8.66 11.02
N VAL A 110 -18.89 -9.04 10.17
CA VAL A 110 -20.28 -8.65 10.37
C VAL A 110 -20.76 -9.34 11.64
N PRO A 111 -21.24 -8.59 12.65
CA PRO A 111 -21.86 -9.23 13.79
C PRO A 111 -23.05 -10.07 13.30
N CYS A 112 -23.13 -11.30 13.79
CA CYS A 112 -24.22 -12.20 13.46
C CYS A 112 -25.49 -11.70 14.12
N TYR A 113 -26.27 -10.88 13.43
CA TYR A 113 -27.61 -10.51 13.83
C TYR A 113 -28.63 -11.39 13.10
N GLY A 114 -29.34 -12.26 13.83
CA GLY A 114 -30.47 -13.02 13.32
C GLY A 114 -30.16 -14.32 12.57
N TYR A 115 -31.20 -15.03 12.20
CA TYR A 115 -31.16 -16.30 11.49
C TYR A 115 -30.49 -16.17 10.12
N ILE A 116 -29.27 -16.66 10.04
CA ILE A 116 -28.61 -16.92 8.77
C ILE A 116 -28.61 -18.45 8.58
N SER A 117 -28.86 -18.89 7.35
CA SER A 117 -28.96 -20.31 6.98
C SER A 117 -27.78 -21.14 7.48
N ALA A 118 -27.98 -22.43 7.67
CA ALA A 118 -27.07 -23.40 8.27
C ALA A 118 -25.67 -23.51 7.60
N GLU A 119 -25.44 -22.85 6.47
CA GLU A 119 -24.17 -22.79 5.75
C GLU A 119 -23.27 -21.64 6.21
N ASP A 120 -23.83 -20.61 6.85
CA ASP A 120 -23.08 -19.48 7.40
C ASP A 120 -22.94 -19.71 8.92
N TYR A 121 -21.79 -20.16 9.35
CA TYR A 121 -21.46 -20.54 10.72
C TYR A 121 -21.46 -19.33 11.67
N CYS A 122 -22.66 -18.86 12.02
CA CYS A 122 -22.87 -17.96 13.13
C CYS A 122 -23.40 -18.77 14.32
N PRO A 123 -22.68 -18.86 15.46
CA PRO A 123 -23.24 -19.49 16.63
C PRO A 123 -24.49 -18.72 17.11
N PRO A 124 -25.43 -19.38 17.77
CA PRO A 124 -26.62 -18.74 18.31
C PRO A 124 -26.23 -17.61 19.25
N LEU A 125 -26.92 -16.47 19.10
CA LEU A 125 -26.76 -15.31 19.96
C LEU A 125 -27.05 -15.76 21.41
N ILE A 126 -26.15 -15.48 22.33
CA ILE A 126 -26.33 -15.79 23.73
C ILE A 126 -26.96 -14.58 24.40
N ASP A 127 -28.20 -14.73 24.79
CA ASP A 127 -28.96 -13.83 25.67
C ASP A 127 -28.88 -14.40 27.06
N ASN A 128 -27.96 -13.95 27.91
CA ASN A 128 -27.74 -14.45 29.26
C ASN A 128 -28.74 -13.86 30.27
N ASN A 129 -29.32 -12.71 29.95
CA ASN A 129 -30.22 -11.96 30.83
C ASN A 129 -31.71 -12.14 30.47
N TYR A 130 -32.00 -12.84 29.35
CA TYR A 130 -33.34 -13.16 28.86
C TYR A 130 -34.20 -11.90 28.55
N ASP A 131 -33.57 -10.78 28.12
CA ASP A 131 -34.31 -9.56 27.75
C ASP A 131 -34.72 -9.54 26.28
N GLY A 132 -34.33 -10.53 25.50
CA GLY A 132 -34.62 -10.67 24.09
C GLY A 132 -33.63 -9.96 23.18
N GLU A 133 -32.61 -9.29 23.76
CA GLU A 133 -31.49 -8.70 23.02
C GLU A 133 -30.19 -9.47 23.31
N PRO A 134 -29.34 -9.73 22.33
CA PRO A 134 -28.08 -10.42 22.59
C PRO A 134 -27.11 -9.55 23.37
N ASP A 135 -26.63 -10.05 24.51
CA ASP A 135 -25.73 -9.35 25.43
C ASP A 135 -24.38 -8.97 24.83
N THR A 136 -23.93 -9.73 23.87
CA THR A 136 -22.67 -9.45 23.19
C THR A 136 -22.74 -9.86 21.72
N PRO A 137 -22.24 -9.03 20.80
CA PRO A 137 -22.04 -9.48 19.43
C PRO A 137 -20.99 -10.60 19.44
N TYR A 138 -21.41 -11.82 19.17
CA TYR A 138 -20.50 -12.95 19.09
C TYR A 138 -19.68 -12.86 17.80
N TYR A 139 -18.42 -12.56 17.93
CA TYR A 139 -17.47 -12.63 16.82
C TYR A 139 -17.04 -14.09 16.64
N ASN A 140 -17.44 -14.71 15.55
CA ASN A 140 -16.97 -16.04 15.23
C ASN A 140 -15.45 -16.05 15.04
N GLN A 141 -14.74 -16.66 15.96
CA GLN A 141 -13.30 -16.79 15.95
C GLN A 141 -12.77 -17.48 14.66
N TYR A 142 -13.59 -18.32 14.04
CA TYR A 142 -13.29 -19.00 12.78
C TYR A 142 -13.60 -18.14 11.55
N ALA A 143 -14.52 -17.20 11.64
CA ALA A 143 -14.76 -16.21 10.59
C ALA A 143 -13.59 -15.22 10.49
N SER A 144 -12.85 -14.97 11.57
CA SER A 144 -11.71 -14.07 11.59
C SER A 144 -10.63 -14.46 10.58
N TYR A 145 -10.46 -15.74 10.31
CA TYR A 145 -9.46 -16.22 9.34
C TYR A 145 -9.83 -15.88 7.88
N ARG A 146 -11.12 -15.83 7.53
CA ARG A 146 -11.59 -15.43 6.19
C ARG A 146 -11.76 -13.92 6.05
N ILE A 147 -11.98 -13.23 7.14
CA ILE A 147 -12.40 -11.82 7.18
C ILE A 147 -11.19 -10.88 7.29
N ASN A 148 -10.03 -11.40 7.65
CA ASN A 148 -8.79 -10.62 7.77
C ASN A 148 -8.17 -10.29 6.39
N ARG A 149 -8.98 -9.92 5.41
CA ARG A 149 -8.50 -9.47 4.09
C ARG A 149 -8.42 -7.95 4.05
N PRO A 150 -7.28 -7.40 3.62
CA PRO A 150 -7.18 -5.98 3.34
C PRO A 150 -8.18 -5.60 2.25
N ILE A 151 -8.91 -4.53 2.48
CA ILE A 151 -9.84 -3.94 1.50
C ILE A 151 -9.28 -2.67 0.88
N GLY A 152 -8.05 -2.30 1.28
CA GLY A 152 -7.46 -1.03 0.93
C GLY A 152 -8.14 0.14 1.65
N GLY A 153 -7.80 1.35 1.23
CA GLY A 153 -8.37 2.57 1.78
C GLY A 153 -8.28 3.71 0.78
N ASN A 154 -8.88 4.82 1.12
CA ASN A 154 -8.96 5.97 0.23
C ASN A 154 -7.80 6.97 0.42
N VAL A 155 -6.91 6.76 1.39
CA VAL A 155 -5.70 7.57 1.60
C VAL A 155 -4.48 6.65 1.57
N LEU A 156 -3.50 6.97 0.73
CA LEU A 156 -2.22 6.27 0.65
C LEU A 156 -1.09 7.20 1.07
N LEU A 157 -0.20 6.72 1.92
CA LEU A 157 1.04 7.38 2.24
C LEU A 157 2.18 6.35 2.21
N GLU A 158 3.14 6.56 1.33
CA GLU A 158 4.34 5.73 1.20
C GLU A 158 5.57 6.62 1.06
N THR A 159 6.64 6.25 1.72
CA THR A 159 7.95 6.90 1.62
C THR A 159 9.04 5.85 1.69
N SER A 160 10.03 5.96 0.83
CA SER A 160 11.20 5.08 0.82
C SER A 160 12.48 5.90 0.70
N LEU A 161 13.39 5.67 1.62
CA LEU A 161 14.74 6.23 1.61
C LEU A 161 15.71 5.11 1.27
N ASN A 162 16.56 5.33 0.28
CA ASN A 162 17.52 4.33 -0.18
C ASN A 162 18.91 4.95 -0.25
N LEU A 163 19.86 4.24 0.28
CA LEU A 163 21.28 4.53 0.12
C LEU A 163 21.88 3.50 -0.82
N ILE A 164 22.11 3.91 -2.05
CA ILE A 164 22.57 3.05 -3.14
C ILE A 164 24.10 3.11 -3.15
N PHE A 165 24.71 1.94 -3.25
CA PHE A 165 26.15 1.79 -3.25
C PHE A 165 26.61 0.73 -4.24
N LYS A 166 27.89 0.79 -4.63
CA LYS A 166 28.50 -0.21 -5.48
C LYS A 166 28.86 -1.47 -4.71
N ILE A 167 28.71 -2.62 -5.34
CA ILE A 167 29.16 -3.90 -4.76
C ILE A 167 30.68 -3.95 -4.85
N PRO A 168 31.41 -4.15 -3.74
CA PRO A 168 32.85 -4.36 -3.80
C PRO A 168 33.18 -5.57 -4.68
N PHE A 169 34.30 -5.50 -5.41
CA PHE A 169 34.83 -6.58 -6.26
C PHE A 169 34.08 -6.87 -7.56
N VAL A 170 33.07 -6.09 -7.91
CA VAL A 170 32.39 -6.16 -9.22
C VAL A 170 32.80 -4.95 -10.05
N GLU A 171 33.59 -5.16 -11.11
CA GLU A 171 34.13 -4.07 -11.94
C GLU A 171 33.04 -3.39 -12.79
N ASP A 172 32.19 -4.18 -13.46
CA ASP A 172 31.07 -3.65 -14.24
C ASP A 172 29.74 -3.75 -13.46
N GLN A 173 29.29 -2.62 -12.97
CA GLN A 173 28.06 -2.49 -12.22
C GLN A 173 26.95 -1.76 -13.00
N SER A 174 27.12 -1.63 -14.31
CA SER A 174 26.13 -0.94 -15.15
C SER A 174 24.73 -1.59 -15.12
N GLN A 175 24.71 -2.90 -14.85
CA GLN A 175 23.50 -3.72 -14.79
C GLN A 175 23.05 -4.05 -13.37
N PHE A 176 23.83 -3.66 -12.34
CA PHE A 176 23.55 -4.00 -10.94
C PHE A 176 23.33 -2.75 -10.11
N ARG A 177 22.44 -2.86 -9.13
CA ARG A 177 22.19 -1.81 -8.14
C ARG A 177 21.92 -2.45 -6.78
N THR A 178 22.65 -2.05 -5.77
CA THR A 178 22.44 -2.46 -4.39
C THR A 178 22.11 -1.25 -3.53
N ALA A 179 21.25 -1.43 -2.55
CA ALA A 179 20.87 -0.35 -1.65
C ALA A 179 20.53 -0.88 -0.25
N PHE A 180 20.88 -0.10 0.76
CA PHE A 180 20.17 -0.12 2.01
C PHE A 180 18.91 0.71 1.88
N PHE A 181 17.82 0.26 2.47
CA PHE A 181 16.54 0.98 2.40
C PHE A 181 15.85 1.07 3.76
N VAL A 182 15.05 2.13 3.89
CA VAL A 182 14.07 2.30 4.95
C VAL A 182 12.77 2.72 4.28
N ASP A 183 11.74 1.90 4.43
CA ASP A 183 10.41 2.14 3.90
C ASP A 183 9.45 2.44 5.04
N LEU A 184 8.57 3.40 4.82
CA LEU A 184 7.46 3.76 5.71
C LEU A 184 6.20 3.92 4.87
N GLY A 185 5.09 3.42 5.33
CA GLY A 185 3.82 3.66 4.65
C GLY A 185 2.67 2.86 5.24
N ASN A 186 1.49 3.27 4.84
CA ASN A 186 0.25 2.54 5.09
C ASN A 186 -0.85 3.09 4.20
N VAL A 187 -1.97 2.40 4.22
CA VAL A 187 -3.22 2.86 3.65
C VAL A 187 -4.19 3.15 4.79
N PHE A 188 -4.96 4.22 4.63
CA PHE A 188 -5.91 4.69 5.63
C PHE A 188 -7.29 4.86 5.03
N SER A 189 -8.31 4.90 5.88
CA SER A 189 -9.68 5.23 5.48
C SER A 189 -10.18 6.43 6.26
N THR A 190 -10.73 7.41 5.55
CA THR A 190 -11.41 8.56 6.18
C THR A 190 -12.79 8.21 6.71
N ASN A 191 -13.35 7.08 6.29
CA ASN A 191 -14.68 6.62 6.66
C ASN A 191 -14.59 5.28 7.39
N CYS A 192 -14.26 5.33 8.68
CA CYS A 192 -14.27 4.17 9.56
C CYS A 192 -15.59 4.11 10.32
N TYR A 193 -16.26 2.98 10.25
CA TYR A 193 -17.47 2.75 11.04
C TYR A 193 -17.11 2.44 12.50
N ALA A 194 -17.94 2.85 13.45
CA ALA A 194 -17.68 2.67 14.87
C ALA A 194 -17.47 1.21 15.31
N TYR A 195 -18.08 0.27 14.59
CA TYR A 195 -17.95 -1.17 14.82
C TYR A 195 -16.75 -1.80 14.09
N GLN A 196 -16.02 -1.03 13.27
CA GLN A 196 -14.91 -1.52 12.49
C GLN A 196 -13.62 -1.50 13.33
N THR A 197 -13.08 -2.66 13.66
CA THR A 197 -11.92 -2.80 14.55
C THR A 197 -10.59 -2.55 13.86
N GLU A 198 -10.50 -2.86 12.57
CA GLU A 198 -9.27 -2.77 11.77
C GLU A 198 -9.43 -1.73 10.65
N CYS A 199 -9.93 -0.57 11.00
CA CYS A 199 -9.96 0.60 10.15
C CYS A 199 -9.04 1.68 10.73
N PHE A 200 -8.08 2.11 9.95
CA PHE A 200 -7.11 3.10 10.36
C PHE A 200 -7.49 4.45 9.77
N ALA A 201 -7.93 5.39 10.62
CA ALA A 201 -7.92 6.80 10.27
C ALA A 201 -6.46 7.27 10.07
N PRO A 202 -6.22 8.31 9.27
CA PRO A 202 -4.87 8.82 9.06
C PRO A 202 -4.19 9.21 10.38
N ASP A 203 -3.25 8.37 10.82
CA ASP A 203 -2.42 8.59 12.01
C ASP A 203 -0.98 8.12 11.72
N TYR A 204 -0.01 8.95 12.09
CA TYR A 204 1.41 8.60 11.92
C TYR A 204 1.83 7.38 12.75
N LYS A 205 1.12 7.08 13.85
CA LYS A 205 1.37 5.89 14.69
C LYS A 205 1.03 4.58 13.99
N GLU A 206 0.15 4.64 13.02
CA GLU A 206 -0.27 3.50 12.21
C GLU A 206 0.60 3.31 10.95
N LEU A 207 1.65 4.12 10.79
CA LEU A 207 2.62 3.88 9.72
C LEU A 207 3.41 2.60 9.98
N ARG A 208 3.35 1.68 9.05
CA ARG A 208 4.18 0.47 9.04
C ARG A 208 5.53 0.79 8.44
N GLY A 209 6.55 0.14 8.92
CA GLY A 209 7.89 0.38 8.41
C GLY A 209 8.70 -0.89 8.22
N ALA A 210 9.71 -0.79 7.39
CA ALA A 210 10.72 -1.83 7.23
C ALA A 210 12.06 -1.21 6.86
N TYR A 211 13.13 -1.86 7.26
CA TYR A 211 14.47 -1.54 6.81
C TYR A 211 15.18 -2.81 6.34
N GLY A 212 16.14 -2.65 5.46
CA GLY A 212 16.83 -3.80 4.93
C GLY A 212 17.86 -3.48 3.88
N ILE A 213 18.28 -4.53 3.20
CA ILE A 213 19.21 -4.47 2.07
C ILE A 213 18.59 -5.19 0.88
N GLY A 214 18.80 -4.66 -0.30
CA GLY A 214 18.35 -5.28 -1.53
C GLY A 214 19.27 -5.02 -2.69
N GLY A 215 19.11 -5.83 -3.72
CA GLY A 215 19.80 -5.67 -4.98
C GLY A 215 18.86 -5.89 -6.16
N SER A 216 19.12 -5.20 -7.24
CA SER A 216 18.45 -5.41 -8.52
C SER A 216 19.47 -5.54 -9.64
N ALA A 217 19.14 -6.38 -10.61
CA ALA A 217 19.94 -6.62 -11.79
C ALA A 217 19.06 -6.52 -13.04
N ILE A 218 19.59 -5.93 -14.10
CA ILE A 218 18.96 -5.94 -15.41
C ILE A 218 19.46 -7.18 -16.15
N THR A 219 18.55 -8.07 -16.50
CA THR A 219 18.87 -9.29 -17.25
C THR A 219 18.16 -9.27 -18.60
N PRO A 220 18.57 -10.12 -19.56
CA PRO A 220 17.87 -10.26 -20.84
C PRO A 220 16.39 -10.66 -20.70
N PHE A 221 16.00 -11.25 -19.57
CA PHE A 221 14.62 -11.65 -19.26
C PHE A 221 13.84 -10.56 -18.51
N GLY A 222 14.45 -9.40 -18.30
CA GLY A 222 13.90 -8.30 -17.52
C GLY A 222 14.65 -8.07 -16.20
N PRO A 223 14.29 -7.01 -15.45
CA PRO A 223 14.90 -6.74 -14.17
C PRO A 223 14.51 -7.77 -13.13
N ILE A 224 15.49 -8.17 -12.35
CA ILE A 224 15.34 -9.08 -11.21
C ILE A 224 15.70 -8.30 -9.95
N SER A 225 14.92 -8.44 -8.90
CA SER A 225 15.22 -7.82 -7.60
C SER A 225 15.07 -8.83 -6.47
N VAL A 226 16.00 -8.72 -5.52
CA VAL A 226 16.02 -9.54 -4.30
C VAL A 226 16.23 -8.61 -3.12
N TYR A 227 15.52 -8.81 -2.04
CA TYR A 227 15.76 -8.07 -0.82
C TYR A 227 15.47 -8.89 0.44
N VAL A 228 16.14 -8.48 1.52
CA VAL A 228 15.87 -8.91 2.88
C VAL A 228 15.44 -7.69 3.68
N ALA A 229 14.29 -7.77 4.31
CA ALA A 229 13.68 -6.69 5.06
C ALA A 229 13.31 -7.12 6.48
N ILE A 230 13.50 -6.21 7.41
CA ILE A 230 13.07 -6.36 8.80
C ILE A 230 11.93 -5.38 9.02
N PRO A 231 10.68 -5.87 9.12
CA PRO A 231 9.53 -5.03 9.37
C PRO A 231 9.50 -4.57 10.83
N PHE A 232 8.96 -3.38 11.08
CA PHE A 232 8.74 -2.81 12.39
C PHE A 232 7.41 -2.06 12.46
N ASN A 233 6.92 -1.82 13.68
CA ASN A 233 5.61 -1.23 13.96
C ASN A 233 4.45 -2.04 13.35
N ASN A 234 4.52 -3.37 13.50
CA ASN A 234 3.53 -4.29 12.94
C ASN A 234 2.26 -4.29 13.77
N GLY A 235 1.12 -4.28 13.11
CA GLY A 235 -0.16 -4.61 13.72
C GLY A 235 -0.36 -6.14 13.88
N PRO A 236 -1.34 -6.56 14.68
CA PRO A 236 -1.57 -7.99 14.99
C PRO A 236 -1.94 -8.83 13.77
N PHE A 237 -2.47 -8.22 12.73
CA PHE A 237 -2.93 -8.90 11.50
C PHE A 237 -2.03 -8.63 10.30
N ASP A 238 -0.94 -7.90 10.47
CA ASP A 238 -0.02 -7.62 9.38
C ASP A 238 0.74 -8.87 8.95
N ARG A 239 0.75 -9.12 7.67
CA ARG A 239 1.45 -10.26 7.07
C ARG A 239 2.85 -9.84 6.66
N THR A 240 3.84 -10.31 7.42
CA THR A 240 5.24 -9.98 7.17
C THR A 240 5.90 -10.99 6.24
N LYS A 241 6.76 -10.49 5.32
CA LYS A 241 7.54 -11.30 4.40
C LYS A 241 8.96 -10.76 4.32
N ARG A 242 9.87 -11.33 5.11
CA ARG A 242 11.23 -10.81 5.28
C ARG A 242 12.13 -10.98 4.07
N PHE A 243 11.90 -11.99 3.26
CA PHE A 243 12.65 -12.25 2.03
C PHE A 243 11.72 -12.24 0.84
N GLU A 244 12.13 -11.55 -0.22
CA GLU A 244 11.36 -11.55 -1.46
C GLU A 244 12.26 -11.48 -2.68
N PHE A 245 11.81 -12.19 -3.71
CA PHE A 245 12.40 -12.21 -5.04
C PHE A 245 11.34 -11.78 -6.05
N THR A 246 11.69 -10.86 -6.93
CA THR A 246 10.78 -10.38 -7.98
C THR A 246 11.45 -10.42 -9.34
N VAL A 247 10.68 -10.76 -10.35
CA VAL A 247 11.09 -10.73 -11.76
C VAL A 247 10.14 -9.80 -12.50
N GLY A 248 10.68 -8.88 -13.28
CA GLY A 248 9.93 -7.89 -14.05
C GLY A 248 9.84 -6.53 -13.36
N ASN A 249 9.42 -5.54 -14.13
CA ASN A 249 9.11 -4.20 -13.62
C ASN A 249 7.60 -4.07 -13.39
N LYS A 250 7.23 -3.37 -12.34
CA LYS A 250 5.94 -2.70 -12.32
C LYS A 250 6.11 -1.44 -13.18
N PHE A 251 5.59 -1.49 -14.40
CA PHE A 251 5.46 -0.33 -15.26
C PHE A 251 4.38 0.61 -14.76
#